data_fee5b8bd78db48cabc6962833a13516e
#
_entry.id   fee5b8bd78db48cabc6962833a13516e
#
_cell.length_a   1.000
_cell.length_b   1.000
_cell.length_c   1.000
_cell.angle_alpha   90.00
_cell.angle_beta   90.00
_cell.angle_gamma   90.00
#
_symmetry.space_group_name_H-M   'P 1'
#
loop_
_entity.id
_entity.type
_entity.pdbx_description
1 polymer ?
#
loop_
_entity_poly.entity_id
_entity_poly.type
_entity_poly.pdbx_seq_one_letter_code
_entity_poly.pdbx_strand_id
1 'polypeptide(L)'
;DKVGEDTVVSGIVRLLDRAQTQKPAIARIADKVAAWFVFIILLIATAVAYWWWQHDPQHAFAITLSVLVVTCPCALSLATPVAITAATGALTRTGLLTTRGHVLETMARASHIVFDKTGTLTEGNLELHAVNLLGDMDREAVLQLAALLESRSEHPVAKVLSHAVKQRPSDLIDSYIATPGRGIEAVIKGEISRIGNLDFVAELAGKPQLADSGNNATVVGMCQGKQWLATFELNDRIREQARQVVQQLKTAGLSVSLLSGDARQAVEYTARELGIEHFAFSQSPEDKLNEIRRLQANGEIVAMVGDGVNVAPVLSGADVSLAMGSGTQL
;
A
#
# COMPACT_ATOMS: atom_id res chain seq x y z
N ASP A 1 19.67 -17.27 0.57
CA ASP A 1 19.63 -17.17 2.04
C ASP A 1 20.63 -16.11 2.47
N LYS A 2 20.13 -15.00 2.99
CA LYS A 2 20.97 -13.92 3.56
C LYS A 2 21.26 -14.24 5.02
N VAL A 3 22.51 -14.09 5.45
CA VAL A 3 22.98 -14.42 6.80
C VAL A 3 23.54 -13.14 7.45
N GLY A 4 23.27 -12.94 8.75
CA GLY A 4 23.78 -11.80 9.52
C GLY A 4 22.86 -10.56 9.50
N GLU A 5 23.45 -9.37 9.43
CA GLU A 5 22.73 -8.08 9.52
C GLU A 5 21.75 -7.80 8.37
N ASP A 6 21.87 -8.51 7.27
CA ASP A 6 21.01 -8.40 6.08
C ASP A 6 19.83 -9.38 6.08
N THR A 7 19.58 -10.06 7.20
CA THR A 7 18.40 -10.93 7.32
C THR A 7 17.12 -10.11 7.48
N VAL A 8 16.00 -10.68 7.04
CA VAL A 8 14.66 -10.10 7.23
C VAL A 8 14.39 -9.83 8.71
N VAL A 9 14.83 -10.75 9.59
CA VAL A 9 14.68 -10.61 11.05
C VAL A 9 15.43 -9.39 11.58
N SER A 10 16.68 -9.13 11.15
CA SER A 10 17.42 -7.93 11.55
C SER A 10 16.83 -6.64 10.97
N GLY A 11 16.19 -6.72 9.80
CA GLY A 11 15.37 -5.61 9.26
C GLY A 11 14.20 -5.27 10.17
N ILE A 12 13.45 -6.28 10.61
CA ILE A 12 12.30 -6.12 11.54
C ILE A 12 12.77 -5.57 12.88
N VAL A 13 13.86 -6.11 13.44
CA VAL A 13 14.42 -5.61 14.72
C VAL A 13 14.82 -4.14 14.61
N ARG A 14 15.49 -3.74 13.52
CA ARG A 14 15.84 -2.31 13.28
C ARG A 14 14.61 -1.41 13.12
N LEU A 15 13.54 -1.89 12.50
CA LEU A 15 12.28 -1.15 12.38
C LEU A 15 11.59 -0.99 13.74
N LEU A 16 11.57 -2.05 14.55
CA LEU A 16 11.04 -2.01 15.91
C LEU A 16 11.83 -1.07 16.82
N ASP A 17 13.16 -1.08 16.72
CA ASP A 17 14.05 -0.20 17.50
C ASP A 17 13.84 1.27 17.12
N ARG A 18 13.70 1.58 15.82
CA ARG A 18 13.32 2.92 15.35
C ARG A 18 11.92 3.35 15.79
N ALA A 19 10.96 2.43 15.85
CA ALA A 19 9.61 2.71 16.33
C ALA A 19 9.61 3.11 17.81
N GLN A 20 10.47 2.49 18.62
CA GLN A 20 10.57 2.77 20.06
C GLN A 20 11.29 4.09 20.38
N THR A 21 12.16 4.57 19.49
CA THR A 21 12.96 5.79 19.74
C THR A 21 12.23 7.09 19.44
N GLN A 22 11.16 7.08 18.65
CA GLN A 22 10.39 8.28 18.33
C GLN A 22 9.20 8.45 19.28
N LYS A 23 9.32 9.41 20.24
CA LYS A 23 8.22 9.75 21.14
C LYS A 23 7.04 10.37 20.36
N PRO A 24 5.81 9.87 20.50
CA PRO A 24 4.60 10.49 19.97
C PRO A 24 4.40 11.93 20.41
N ALA A 25 3.66 12.73 19.65
CA ALA A 25 3.39 14.13 20.00
C ALA A 25 2.62 14.25 21.32
N ILE A 26 1.66 13.36 21.55
CA ILE A 26 0.93 13.28 22.83
C ILE A 26 1.89 13.05 24.03
N ALA A 27 2.87 12.17 23.88
CA ALA A 27 3.86 11.94 24.96
C ALA A 27 4.70 13.20 25.23
N ARG A 28 5.08 13.94 24.19
CA ARG A 28 5.81 15.22 24.36
C ARG A 28 4.97 16.29 25.05
N ILE A 29 3.67 16.36 24.73
CA ILE A 29 2.73 17.27 25.40
C ILE A 29 2.57 16.87 26.87
N ALA A 30 2.40 15.59 27.15
CA ALA A 30 2.31 15.08 28.52
C ALA A 30 3.58 15.40 29.33
N ASP A 31 4.78 15.19 28.76
CA ASP A 31 6.05 15.54 29.38
C ASP A 31 6.13 17.06 29.68
N LYS A 32 5.67 17.93 28.77
CA LYS A 32 5.66 19.38 28.95
C LYS A 32 4.69 19.81 30.04
N VAL A 33 3.50 19.24 30.06
CA VAL A 33 2.49 19.49 31.11
C VAL A 33 3.01 19.03 32.45
N ALA A 34 3.63 17.85 32.53
CA ALA A 34 4.24 17.33 33.74
C ALA A 34 5.37 18.24 34.27
N ALA A 35 6.21 18.76 33.39
CA ALA A 35 7.27 19.70 33.77
C ALA A 35 6.74 21.00 34.39
N TRP A 36 5.68 21.59 33.80
CA TRP A 36 5.01 22.77 34.34
C TRP A 36 4.34 22.47 35.68
N PHE A 37 3.70 21.30 35.78
CA PHE A 37 3.05 20.84 37.00
C PHE A 37 4.06 20.69 38.14
N VAL A 38 5.20 20.04 37.89
CA VAL A 38 6.29 19.90 38.88
C VAL A 38 6.81 21.27 39.32
N PHE A 39 7.00 22.23 38.38
CA PHE A 39 7.43 23.58 38.74
C PHE A 39 6.44 24.28 39.69
N ILE A 40 5.12 24.18 39.39
CA ILE A 40 4.06 24.77 40.24
C ILE A 40 4.05 24.11 41.62
N ILE A 41 4.17 22.77 41.70
CA ILE A 41 4.21 22.04 42.95
C ILE A 41 5.40 22.43 43.80
N LEU A 42 6.60 22.65 43.19
CA LEU A 42 7.76 23.13 43.94
C LEU A 42 7.54 24.51 44.52
N LEU A 43 6.86 25.42 43.83
CA LEU A 43 6.48 26.71 44.36
C LEU A 43 5.51 26.61 45.53
N ILE A 44 4.48 25.76 45.39
CA ILE A 44 3.50 25.49 46.47
C ILE A 44 4.19 24.86 47.69
N ALA A 45 5.04 23.86 47.45
CA ALA A 45 5.75 23.17 48.53
C ALA A 45 6.69 24.14 49.28
N THR A 46 7.35 25.05 48.55
CA THR A 46 8.18 26.07 49.14
C THR A 46 7.36 27.05 49.99
N ALA A 47 6.20 27.49 49.51
CA ALA A 47 5.30 28.35 50.27
C ALA A 47 4.74 27.65 51.54
N VAL A 48 4.35 26.36 51.42
CA VAL A 48 3.90 25.53 52.53
C VAL A 48 5.04 25.34 53.55
N ALA A 49 6.22 25.04 53.10
CA ALA A 49 7.42 24.90 53.97
C ALA A 49 7.67 26.20 54.74
N TYR A 50 7.66 27.34 54.08
CA TYR A 50 7.88 28.63 54.70
C TYR A 50 6.80 28.97 55.72
N TRP A 51 5.51 28.73 55.38
CA TRP A 51 4.37 28.95 56.32
C TRP A 51 4.48 28.12 57.55
N TRP A 52 4.68 26.81 57.42
CA TRP A 52 4.77 25.89 58.55
C TRP A 52 6.04 26.10 59.40
N TRP A 53 7.13 26.49 58.79
CA TRP A 53 8.36 26.84 59.50
C TRP A 53 8.16 27.98 60.52
N GLN A 54 7.28 28.91 60.24
CA GLN A 54 6.98 30.03 61.11
C GLN A 54 5.95 29.69 62.21
N HIS A 55 5.05 28.71 61.92
CA HIS A 55 3.96 28.41 62.85
C HIS A 55 4.20 27.15 63.68
N ASP A 56 4.74 26.08 63.07
CA ASP A 56 5.05 24.80 63.70
C ASP A 56 6.25 24.13 63.00
N PRO A 57 7.50 24.47 63.37
CA PRO A 57 8.73 23.95 62.75
C PRO A 57 8.85 22.42 62.87
N GLN A 58 8.24 21.79 63.89
CA GLN A 58 8.38 20.34 64.10
C GLN A 58 7.66 19.55 63.01
N HIS A 59 6.53 20.06 62.49
CA HIS A 59 5.71 19.41 61.47
C HIS A 59 5.99 19.92 60.07
N ALA A 60 6.74 21.05 59.90
CA ALA A 60 6.98 21.68 58.62
C ALA A 60 7.57 20.72 57.56
N PHE A 61 8.56 19.92 57.97
CA PHE A 61 9.20 18.94 57.06
C PHE A 61 8.25 17.85 56.62
N ALA A 62 7.51 17.25 57.56
CA ALA A 62 6.59 16.15 57.23
C ALA A 62 5.44 16.58 56.33
N ILE A 63 4.88 17.79 56.55
CA ILE A 63 3.81 18.35 55.72
C ILE A 63 4.31 18.69 54.34
N THR A 64 5.48 19.33 54.22
CA THR A 64 6.07 19.66 52.93
C THR A 64 6.39 18.41 52.10
N LEU A 65 6.95 17.39 52.75
CA LEU A 65 7.23 16.09 52.11
C LEU A 65 5.92 15.42 51.63
N SER A 66 4.86 15.48 52.47
CA SER A 66 3.56 14.93 52.09
C SER A 66 2.97 15.59 50.86
N VAL A 67 3.09 16.93 50.71
CA VAL A 67 2.67 17.66 49.54
C VAL A 67 3.43 17.18 48.31
N LEU A 68 4.76 17.03 48.40
CA LEU A 68 5.59 16.59 47.25
C LEU A 68 5.28 15.14 46.84
N VAL A 69 5.09 14.24 47.78
CA VAL A 69 4.86 12.81 47.51
C VAL A 69 3.46 12.57 46.95
N VAL A 70 2.41 13.20 47.53
CA VAL A 70 1.02 12.96 47.11
C VAL A 70 0.73 13.57 45.73
N THR A 71 1.40 14.65 45.39
CA THR A 71 1.15 15.36 44.10
C THR A 71 2.03 14.92 42.94
N CYS A 72 2.80 13.86 43.08
CA CYS A 72 3.65 13.36 41.99
C CYS A 72 2.79 12.94 40.75
N PRO A 73 2.99 13.50 39.57
CA PRO A 73 2.28 13.12 38.34
C PRO A 73 2.88 11.87 37.68
N CYS A 74 3.53 10.99 38.43
CA CYS A 74 4.28 9.84 37.93
C CYS A 74 3.42 8.89 37.07
N ALA A 75 2.13 8.76 37.38
CA ALA A 75 1.19 7.97 36.59
C ALA A 75 0.96 8.55 35.18
N LEU A 76 1.00 9.89 35.04
CA LEU A 76 0.75 10.54 33.75
C LEU A 76 1.88 10.26 32.73
N SER A 77 3.13 10.31 33.17
CA SER A 77 4.28 10.02 32.31
C SER A 77 4.41 8.54 31.93
N LEU A 78 3.82 7.63 32.74
CA LEU A 78 3.85 6.20 32.44
C LEU A 78 2.63 5.73 31.62
N ALA A 79 1.50 6.41 31.71
CA ALA A 79 0.25 6.02 31.08
C ALA A 79 0.36 5.99 29.54
N THR A 80 0.96 7.02 28.94
CA THR A 80 1.08 7.12 27.47
C THR A 80 1.95 6.02 26.85
N PRO A 81 3.19 5.75 27.32
CA PRO A 81 4.00 4.64 26.81
C PRO A 81 3.30 3.27 26.96
N VAL A 82 2.68 3.04 28.11
CA VAL A 82 1.96 1.77 28.37
C VAL A 82 0.78 1.59 27.42
N ALA A 83 -0.03 2.64 27.22
CA ALA A 83 -1.16 2.60 26.30
C ALA A 83 -0.72 2.34 24.84
N ILE A 84 0.34 3.00 24.38
CA ILE A 84 0.90 2.80 23.04
C ILE A 84 1.43 1.38 22.88
N THR A 85 2.18 0.87 23.86
CA THR A 85 2.71 -0.49 23.83
C THR A 85 1.58 -1.53 23.79
N ALA A 86 0.55 -1.34 24.59
CA ALA A 86 -0.62 -2.21 24.60
C ALA A 86 -1.38 -2.17 23.28
N ALA A 87 -1.60 -0.98 22.71
CA ALA A 87 -2.26 -0.81 21.43
C ALA A 87 -1.44 -1.42 20.27
N THR A 88 -0.12 -1.17 20.23
CA THR A 88 0.78 -1.76 19.23
C THR A 88 0.80 -3.28 19.34
N GLY A 89 0.86 -3.83 20.57
CA GLY A 89 0.81 -5.26 20.80
C GLY A 89 -0.51 -5.90 20.34
N ALA A 90 -1.64 -5.21 20.55
CA ALA A 90 -2.95 -5.66 20.06
C ALA A 90 -3.01 -5.68 18.54
N LEU A 91 -2.51 -4.63 17.87
CA LEU A 91 -2.45 -4.54 16.40
C LEU A 91 -1.53 -5.60 15.80
N THR A 92 -0.38 -5.86 16.42
CA THR A 92 0.54 -6.92 15.97
C THR A 92 -0.13 -8.29 15.97
N ARG A 93 -0.99 -8.57 16.94
CA ARG A 93 -1.77 -9.83 16.99
C ARG A 93 -2.79 -9.97 15.86
N THR A 94 -3.24 -8.85 15.29
CA THR A 94 -4.11 -8.83 14.11
C THR A 94 -3.35 -8.78 12.78
N GLY A 95 -2.00 -8.87 12.83
CA GLY A 95 -1.15 -8.85 11.64
C GLY A 95 -0.72 -7.45 11.18
N LEU A 96 -1.08 -6.39 11.93
CA LEU A 96 -0.66 -5.03 11.62
C LEU A 96 0.62 -4.66 12.39
N LEU A 97 1.74 -4.55 11.66
CA LEU A 97 3.03 -4.14 12.23
C LEU A 97 3.19 -2.62 12.13
N THR A 98 3.42 -1.97 13.26
CA THR A 98 3.67 -0.53 13.32
C THR A 98 5.17 -0.24 13.40
N THR A 99 5.66 0.61 12.50
CA THR A 99 7.10 0.95 12.41
C THR A 99 7.45 2.26 13.13
N ARG A 100 6.47 3.03 13.58
CA ARG A 100 6.69 4.33 14.25
C ARG A 100 5.62 4.56 15.33
N GLY A 101 6.02 5.02 16.50
CA GLY A 101 5.11 5.21 17.65
C GLY A 101 4.01 6.26 17.43
N HIS A 102 4.18 7.21 16.50
CA HIS A 102 3.19 8.24 16.21
C HIS A 102 2.13 7.83 15.15
N VAL A 103 2.31 6.67 14.52
CA VAL A 103 1.39 6.20 13.46
C VAL A 103 -0.05 6.12 13.96
N LEU A 104 -0.26 5.58 15.17
CA LEU A 104 -1.59 5.45 15.77
C LEU A 104 -2.26 6.81 16.00
N GLU A 105 -1.49 7.79 16.48
CA GLU A 105 -1.98 9.16 16.70
C GLU A 105 -2.37 9.84 15.38
N THR A 106 -1.51 9.71 14.35
CA THR A 106 -1.79 10.28 13.04
C THR A 106 -2.95 9.57 12.35
N MET A 107 -3.02 8.24 12.46
CA MET A 107 -4.11 7.45 11.90
C MET A 107 -5.47 7.80 12.53
N ALA A 108 -5.50 8.06 13.84
CA ALA A 108 -6.73 8.50 14.52
C ALA A 108 -7.23 9.88 14.05
N ARG A 109 -6.38 10.67 13.40
CA ARG A 109 -6.68 12.00 12.87
C ARG A 109 -6.83 11.98 11.35
N ALA A 110 -6.62 10.84 10.70
CA ALA A 110 -6.76 10.73 9.26
C ALA A 110 -8.17 11.15 8.84
N SER A 111 -8.24 11.97 7.80
CA SER A 111 -9.50 12.45 7.22
C SER A 111 -9.73 11.90 5.81
N HIS A 112 -8.64 11.45 5.16
CA HIS A 112 -8.67 10.97 3.78
C HIS A 112 -7.85 9.69 3.62
N ILE A 113 -8.47 8.64 3.09
CA ILE A 113 -7.81 7.38 2.77
C ILE A 113 -7.62 7.28 1.26
N VAL A 114 -6.39 7.11 0.83
CA VAL A 114 -6.04 6.89 -0.57
C VAL A 114 -5.64 5.44 -0.76
N PHE A 115 -6.31 4.74 -1.65
CA PHE A 115 -5.99 3.37 -2.01
C PHE A 115 -5.23 3.31 -3.34
N ASP A 116 -4.20 2.49 -3.40
CA ASP A 116 -3.74 1.94 -4.66
C ASP A 116 -4.69 0.82 -5.11
N LYS A 117 -4.76 0.54 -6.42
CA LYS A 117 -5.63 -0.52 -6.94
C LYS A 117 -5.00 -1.90 -6.77
N THR A 118 -3.89 -2.10 -7.48
CA THR A 118 -3.28 -3.42 -7.70
C THR A 118 -2.61 -3.95 -6.44
N GLY A 119 -2.94 -5.18 -6.05
CA GLY A 119 -2.39 -5.80 -4.83
C GLY A 119 -2.97 -5.24 -3.53
N THR A 120 -3.81 -4.20 -3.58
CA THR A 120 -4.41 -3.53 -2.43
C THR A 120 -5.92 -3.77 -2.38
N LEU A 121 -6.70 -3.12 -3.24
CA LEU A 121 -8.14 -3.36 -3.38
C LEU A 121 -8.42 -4.62 -4.21
N THR A 122 -7.44 -5.04 -5.00
CA THR A 122 -7.44 -6.28 -5.74
C THR A 122 -6.42 -7.27 -5.15
N GLU A 123 -6.51 -8.52 -5.55
CA GLU A 123 -5.61 -9.58 -5.05
C GLU A 123 -4.19 -9.47 -5.60
N GLY A 124 -3.97 -8.66 -6.65
CA GLY A 124 -2.70 -8.55 -7.36
C GLY A 124 -2.40 -9.78 -8.22
N ASN A 125 -3.37 -10.67 -8.34
CA ASN A 125 -3.29 -11.85 -9.17
C ASN A 125 -4.18 -11.65 -10.40
N LEU A 126 -3.55 -11.43 -11.54
CA LEU A 126 -4.27 -11.44 -12.81
C LEU A 126 -4.79 -12.85 -13.08
N GLU A 127 -6.02 -12.93 -13.52
CA GLU A 127 -6.64 -14.17 -14.01
C GLU A 127 -7.03 -14.00 -15.47
N LEU A 128 -6.88 -15.06 -16.27
CA LEU A 128 -7.33 -15.08 -17.65
C LEU A 128 -8.85 -15.24 -17.68
N HIS A 129 -9.55 -14.16 -17.97
CA HIS A 129 -11.02 -14.13 -18.03
C HIS A 129 -11.55 -14.65 -19.36
N ALA A 130 -11.02 -14.15 -20.47
CA ALA A 130 -11.44 -14.57 -21.80
C ALA A 130 -10.26 -14.61 -22.79
N VAL A 131 -10.39 -15.44 -23.80
CA VAL A 131 -9.53 -15.49 -24.99
C VAL A 131 -10.43 -15.31 -26.19
N ASN A 132 -10.33 -14.16 -26.85
CA ASN A 132 -11.09 -13.84 -28.05
C ASN A 132 -10.21 -14.14 -29.26
N LEU A 133 -10.54 -15.21 -29.98
CA LEU A 133 -9.82 -15.61 -31.20
C LEU A 133 -10.18 -14.67 -32.35
N LEU A 134 -9.16 -14.20 -33.08
CA LEU A 134 -9.29 -13.28 -34.22
C LEU A 134 -8.74 -13.89 -35.52
N GLY A 135 -8.06 -15.03 -35.44
CA GLY A 135 -7.50 -15.80 -36.54
C GLY A 135 -8.00 -17.23 -36.57
N ASP A 136 -7.44 -18.03 -37.48
CA ASP A 136 -7.86 -19.43 -37.71
C ASP A 136 -7.22 -20.43 -36.72
N MET A 137 -6.34 -19.96 -35.84
CA MET A 137 -5.67 -20.79 -34.85
C MET A 137 -6.61 -21.15 -33.71
N ASP A 138 -6.56 -22.41 -33.26
CA ASP A 138 -7.39 -22.82 -32.12
C ASP A 138 -6.91 -22.23 -30.80
N ARG A 139 -7.77 -22.26 -29.78
CA ARG A 139 -7.52 -21.65 -28.47
C ARG A 139 -6.29 -22.23 -27.78
N GLU A 140 -6.04 -23.54 -27.91
CA GLU A 140 -4.91 -24.18 -27.24
C GLU A 140 -3.58 -23.81 -27.89
N ALA A 141 -3.52 -23.78 -29.21
CA ALA A 141 -2.35 -23.33 -29.96
C ALA A 141 -2.02 -21.83 -29.71
N VAL A 142 -3.05 -20.98 -29.64
CA VAL A 142 -2.92 -19.56 -29.30
C VAL A 142 -2.33 -19.38 -27.89
N LEU A 143 -2.82 -20.12 -26.91
CA LEU A 143 -2.31 -20.08 -25.54
C LEU A 143 -0.87 -20.60 -25.44
N GLN A 144 -0.54 -21.68 -26.16
CA GLN A 144 0.83 -22.20 -26.22
C GLN A 144 1.79 -21.18 -26.82
N LEU A 145 1.41 -20.51 -27.92
CA LEU A 145 2.23 -19.47 -28.54
C LEU A 145 2.38 -18.27 -27.60
N ALA A 146 1.31 -17.84 -26.92
CA ALA A 146 1.37 -16.75 -25.94
C ALA A 146 2.29 -17.09 -24.76
N ALA A 147 2.19 -18.31 -24.21
CA ALA A 147 3.07 -18.78 -23.15
C ALA A 147 4.54 -18.89 -23.58
N LEU A 148 4.79 -19.24 -24.86
CA LEU A 148 6.14 -19.26 -25.43
C LEU A 148 6.73 -17.85 -25.54
N LEU A 149 5.96 -16.88 -26.05
CA LEU A 149 6.39 -15.48 -26.14
C LEU A 149 6.70 -14.90 -24.74
N GLU A 150 5.89 -15.21 -23.75
CA GLU A 150 6.05 -14.73 -22.36
C GLU A 150 7.02 -15.58 -21.51
N SER A 151 7.61 -16.64 -22.07
CA SER A 151 8.42 -17.62 -21.32
C SER A 151 9.66 -17.05 -20.60
N ARG A 152 10.16 -15.89 -21.08
CA ARG A 152 11.32 -15.18 -20.52
C ARG A 152 10.93 -13.91 -19.76
N SER A 153 9.64 -13.65 -19.59
CA SER A 153 9.09 -12.47 -18.91
C SER A 153 8.73 -12.80 -17.46
N GLU A 154 9.03 -11.90 -16.53
CA GLU A 154 8.58 -11.97 -15.13
C GLU A 154 7.29 -11.18 -14.91
N HIS A 155 6.71 -10.60 -15.97
CA HIS A 155 5.51 -9.79 -15.88
C HIS A 155 4.30 -10.62 -15.37
N PRO A 156 3.35 -10.06 -14.60
CA PRO A 156 2.16 -10.76 -14.13
C PRO A 156 1.37 -11.45 -15.25
N VAL A 157 1.27 -10.84 -16.43
CA VAL A 157 0.65 -11.43 -17.64
C VAL A 157 1.32 -12.75 -18.04
N ALA A 158 2.65 -12.80 -17.99
CA ALA A 158 3.42 -14.01 -18.32
C ALA A 158 3.08 -15.18 -17.40
N LYS A 159 2.92 -14.92 -16.11
CA LYS A 159 2.54 -15.94 -15.12
C LYS A 159 1.17 -16.52 -15.44
N VAL A 160 0.20 -15.68 -15.75
CA VAL A 160 -1.16 -16.10 -16.08
C VAL A 160 -1.18 -16.95 -17.34
N LEU A 161 -0.56 -16.49 -18.41
CA LEU A 161 -0.53 -17.20 -19.69
C LEU A 161 0.24 -18.53 -19.58
N SER A 162 1.33 -18.55 -18.80
CA SER A 162 2.09 -19.77 -18.53
C SER A 162 1.31 -20.80 -17.71
N HIS A 163 0.44 -20.36 -16.79
CA HIS A 163 -0.44 -21.26 -16.03
C HIS A 163 -1.64 -21.75 -16.83
N ALA A 164 -2.02 -21.03 -17.87
CA ALA A 164 -3.15 -21.41 -18.73
C ALA A 164 -2.85 -22.59 -19.66
N VAL A 165 -1.58 -23.02 -19.80
CA VAL A 165 -1.17 -24.12 -20.65
C VAL A 165 -0.77 -25.34 -19.83
N LYS A 166 -1.17 -26.53 -20.29
CA LYS A 166 -0.84 -27.82 -19.63
C LYS A 166 0.60 -28.28 -19.87
N GLN A 167 1.16 -27.96 -21.01
CA GLN A 167 2.52 -28.31 -21.40
C GLN A 167 3.27 -27.04 -21.82
N ARG A 168 4.49 -26.88 -21.32
CA ARG A 168 5.33 -25.77 -21.76
C ARG A 168 5.76 -26.01 -23.21
N PRO A 169 5.57 -25.02 -24.09
CA PRO A 169 6.02 -25.12 -25.46
C PRO A 169 7.54 -25.29 -25.52
N SER A 170 7.99 -26.17 -26.41
CA SER A 170 9.42 -26.50 -26.62
C SER A 170 10.02 -25.86 -27.86
N ASP A 171 9.28 -25.05 -28.57
CA ASP A 171 9.76 -24.40 -29.80
C ASP A 171 10.88 -23.42 -29.52
N LEU A 172 11.86 -23.33 -30.43
CA LEU A 172 12.98 -22.43 -30.34
C LEU A 172 12.54 -21.02 -30.75
N ILE A 173 12.91 -20.05 -29.93
CA ILE A 173 12.80 -18.63 -30.22
C ILE A 173 14.12 -18.19 -30.87
N ASP A 174 14.07 -17.76 -32.14
CA ASP A 174 15.23 -17.30 -32.90
C ASP A 174 15.73 -15.93 -32.44
N SER A 175 14.82 -15.01 -32.15
CA SER A 175 15.11 -13.70 -31.58
C SER A 175 14.03 -13.28 -30.57
N TYR A 176 14.40 -12.47 -29.57
CA TYR A 176 13.50 -12.03 -28.50
C TYR A 176 13.82 -10.59 -28.08
N ILE A 177 12.83 -9.71 -28.14
CA ILE A 177 12.94 -8.31 -27.76
C ILE A 177 11.77 -7.96 -26.84
N ALA A 178 12.07 -7.62 -25.59
CA ALA A 178 11.08 -7.08 -24.66
C ALA A 178 11.14 -5.55 -24.66
N THR A 179 10.02 -4.89 -24.91
CA THR A 179 9.88 -3.43 -24.88
C THR A 179 9.08 -3.05 -23.64
N PRO A 180 9.72 -2.42 -22.63
CA PRO A 180 9.07 -2.06 -21.38
C PRO A 180 7.80 -1.23 -21.60
N GLY A 181 6.72 -1.60 -20.94
CA GLY A 181 5.42 -0.93 -21.01
C GLY A 181 4.64 -1.16 -22.31
N ARG A 182 5.18 -1.92 -23.28
CA ARG A 182 4.54 -2.17 -24.57
C ARG A 182 4.25 -3.65 -24.81
N GLY A 183 5.26 -4.51 -24.71
CA GLY A 183 5.09 -5.94 -24.97
C GLY A 183 6.38 -6.62 -25.43
N ILE A 184 6.22 -7.78 -26.02
CA ILE A 184 7.28 -8.67 -26.49
C ILE A 184 7.15 -8.90 -27.96
N GLU A 185 8.27 -8.84 -28.68
CA GLU A 185 8.44 -9.28 -30.04
C GLU A 185 9.40 -10.46 -30.08
N ALA A 186 9.05 -11.50 -30.80
CA ALA A 186 9.95 -12.64 -31.02
C ALA A 186 9.81 -13.17 -32.44
N VAL A 187 10.89 -13.78 -32.96
CA VAL A 187 10.86 -14.55 -34.19
C VAL A 187 10.77 -16.03 -33.83
N ILE A 188 9.74 -16.69 -34.36
CA ILE A 188 9.47 -18.11 -34.11
C ILE A 188 9.27 -18.77 -35.45
N LYS A 189 10.11 -19.74 -35.79
CA LYS A 189 10.09 -20.44 -37.08
C LYS A 189 10.15 -19.47 -38.30
N GLY A 190 10.89 -18.38 -38.15
CA GLY A 190 11.08 -17.36 -39.20
C GLY A 190 9.95 -16.34 -39.30
N GLU A 191 8.91 -16.40 -38.49
CA GLU A 191 7.82 -15.42 -38.45
C GLU A 191 7.89 -14.53 -37.21
N ILE A 192 7.66 -13.22 -37.41
CA ILE A 192 7.61 -12.25 -36.31
C ILE A 192 6.26 -12.40 -35.59
N SER A 193 6.32 -12.60 -34.29
CA SER A 193 5.16 -12.63 -33.41
C SER A 193 5.27 -11.54 -32.35
N ARG A 194 4.16 -10.86 -32.06
CA ARG A 194 4.08 -9.85 -30.99
C ARG A 194 2.96 -10.18 -30.03
N ILE A 195 3.24 -9.93 -28.74
CA ILE A 195 2.26 -9.94 -27.66
C ILE A 195 2.45 -8.72 -26.79
N GLY A 196 1.38 -8.03 -26.41
CA GLY A 196 1.46 -6.81 -25.60
C GLY A 196 0.23 -5.93 -25.71
N ASN A 197 0.41 -4.62 -25.45
CA ASN A 197 -0.67 -3.67 -25.58
C ASN A 197 -1.17 -3.60 -27.05
N LEU A 198 -2.44 -3.24 -27.23
CA LEU A 198 -3.08 -3.27 -28.55
C LEU A 198 -2.35 -2.39 -29.59
N ASP A 199 -1.83 -1.23 -29.19
CA ASP A 199 -1.12 -0.32 -30.08
C ASP A 199 0.20 -0.94 -30.58
N PHE A 200 0.94 -1.62 -29.70
CA PHE A 200 2.18 -2.30 -30.05
C PHE A 200 1.95 -3.43 -31.07
N VAL A 201 0.88 -4.18 -30.89
CA VAL A 201 0.51 -5.26 -31.81
C VAL A 201 -0.02 -4.68 -33.13
N ALA A 202 -0.80 -3.59 -33.06
CA ALA A 202 -1.37 -2.93 -34.21
C ALA A 202 -0.32 -2.28 -35.15
N GLU A 203 0.84 -1.92 -34.64
CA GLU A 203 1.97 -1.44 -35.49
C GLU A 203 2.44 -2.48 -36.49
N LEU A 204 2.30 -3.78 -36.18
CA LEU A 204 2.69 -4.88 -37.06
C LEU A 204 1.51 -5.39 -37.87
N ALA A 205 0.36 -5.64 -37.22
CA ALA A 205 -0.79 -6.31 -37.81
C ALA A 205 -1.92 -5.37 -38.28
N GLY A 206 -1.76 -4.04 -38.10
CA GLY A 206 -2.86 -3.08 -38.32
C GLY A 206 -3.88 -3.07 -37.19
N LYS A 207 -4.83 -2.13 -37.22
CA LYS A 207 -5.86 -2.03 -36.17
C LYS A 207 -6.82 -3.25 -36.21
N PRO A 208 -7.05 -3.90 -35.08
CA PRO A 208 -8.01 -5.01 -35.05
C PRO A 208 -9.45 -4.49 -35.13
N GLN A 209 -10.35 -5.29 -35.69
CA GLN A 209 -11.77 -5.11 -35.50
C GLN A 209 -12.14 -5.74 -34.15
N LEU A 210 -12.01 -4.99 -33.06
CA LEU A 210 -12.45 -5.43 -31.75
C LEU A 210 -13.90 -5.00 -31.54
N ALA A 211 -14.74 -5.91 -31.12
CA ALA A 211 -15.98 -5.56 -30.48
C ALA A 211 -15.68 -4.82 -29.17
N ASP A 212 -16.40 -3.74 -28.89
CA ASP A 212 -16.21 -2.95 -27.67
C ASP A 212 -16.48 -3.87 -26.47
N SER A 213 -15.43 -4.44 -25.91
CA SER A 213 -15.52 -5.24 -24.70
C SER A 213 -15.70 -4.27 -23.54
N GLY A 214 -16.96 -3.96 -23.21
CA GLY A 214 -17.33 -3.07 -22.10
C GLY A 214 -16.90 -3.58 -20.71
N ASN A 215 -15.91 -4.45 -20.67
CA ASN A 215 -15.39 -5.11 -19.48
C ASN A 215 -14.06 -4.51 -19.02
N ASN A 216 -13.91 -4.53 -17.74
CA ASN A 216 -12.82 -4.06 -16.88
C ASN A 216 -11.45 -4.76 -17.11
N ALA A 217 -11.31 -5.51 -18.18
CA ALA A 217 -10.14 -6.33 -18.42
C ALA A 217 -8.94 -5.52 -18.93
N THR A 218 -7.76 -5.83 -18.43
CA THR A 218 -6.53 -5.50 -19.13
C THR A 218 -6.50 -6.36 -20.40
N VAL A 219 -6.60 -5.73 -21.56
CA VAL A 219 -6.59 -6.45 -22.84
C VAL A 219 -5.17 -6.51 -23.38
N VAL A 220 -4.68 -7.71 -23.58
CA VAL A 220 -3.41 -8.01 -24.23
C VAL A 220 -3.67 -8.57 -25.60
N GLY A 221 -3.07 -7.99 -26.64
CA GLY A 221 -3.20 -8.47 -28.01
C GLY A 221 -2.05 -9.40 -28.41
N MET A 222 -2.30 -10.27 -29.39
CA MET A 222 -1.28 -11.11 -29.99
C MET A 222 -1.47 -11.21 -31.52
N CYS A 223 -0.35 -11.12 -32.24
CA CYS A 223 -0.33 -11.35 -33.68
C CYS A 223 0.90 -12.17 -34.11
N GLN A 224 0.80 -12.76 -35.31
CA GLN A 224 1.92 -13.38 -36.02
C GLN A 224 1.93 -12.84 -37.46
N GLY A 225 3.08 -12.28 -37.87
CA GLY A 225 3.14 -11.49 -39.10
C GLY A 225 2.12 -10.35 -39.07
N LYS A 226 1.31 -10.24 -40.11
CA LYS A 226 0.26 -9.22 -40.25
C LYS A 226 -1.13 -9.71 -39.77
N GLN A 227 -1.22 -10.92 -39.22
CA GLN A 227 -2.49 -11.50 -38.79
C GLN A 227 -2.66 -11.40 -37.27
N TRP A 228 -3.78 -10.82 -36.84
CA TRP A 228 -4.22 -10.93 -35.44
C TRP A 228 -4.60 -12.36 -35.13
N LEU A 229 -4.09 -12.89 -34.01
CA LEU A 229 -4.42 -14.24 -33.56
C LEU A 229 -5.47 -14.22 -32.47
N ALA A 230 -5.27 -13.37 -31.45
CA ALA A 230 -6.20 -13.27 -30.34
C ALA A 230 -6.03 -12.01 -29.52
N THR A 231 -7.04 -11.74 -28.67
CA THR A 231 -6.89 -10.88 -27.51
C THR A 231 -7.19 -11.69 -26.25
N PHE A 232 -6.42 -11.38 -25.20
CA PHE A 232 -6.55 -11.98 -23.86
C PHE A 232 -7.10 -10.92 -22.92
N GLU A 233 -8.23 -11.20 -22.31
CA GLU A 233 -8.81 -10.36 -21.27
C GLU A 233 -8.35 -10.87 -19.91
N LEU A 234 -7.61 -10.01 -19.18
CA LEU A 234 -7.03 -10.31 -17.89
C LEU A 234 -7.69 -9.43 -16.83
N ASN A 235 -8.25 -10.05 -15.83
CA ASN A 235 -8.88 -9.34 -14.72
C ASN A 235 -8.06 -9.54 -13.44
N ASP A 236 -7.91 -8.47 -12.67
CA ASP A 236 -7.43 -8.54 -11.31
C ASP A 236 -8.65 -8.56 -10.37
N ARG A 237 -8.80 -9.66 -9.64
CA ARG A 237 -9.97 -9.89 -8.78
C ARG A 237 -10.01 -8.88 -7.64
N ILE A 238 -11.14 -8.18 -7.51
CA ILE A 238 -11.40 -7.31 -6.36
C ILE A 238 -11.54 -8.20 -5.10
N ARG A 239 -10.86 -7.82 -4.01
CA ARG A 239 -10.95 -8.55 -2.74
C ARG A 239 -12.39 -8.53 -2.22
N GLU A 240 -12.87 -9.66 -1.75
CA GLU A 240 -14.24 -9.81 -1.23
C GLU A 240 -14.62 -8.75 -0.20
N GLN A 241 -13.67 -8.41 0.68
CA GLN A 241 -13.88 -7.48 1.79
C GLN A 241 -13.72 -6.02 1.39
N ALA A 242 -13.17 -5.71 0.20
CA ALA A 242 -12.84 -4.34 -0.21
C ALA A 242 -14.05 -3.41 -0.18
N ARG A 243 -15.20 -3.87 -0.69
CA ARG A 243 -16.45 -3.08 -0.69
C ARG A 243 -16.90 -2.74 0.73
N GLN A 244 -16.87 -3.73 1.62
CA GLN A 244 -17.28 -3.54 3.02
C GLN A 244 -16.35 -2.55 3.73
N VAL A 245 -15.04 -2.66 3.52
CA VAL A 245 -14.03 -1.75 4.11
C VAL A 245 -14.26 -0.32 3.64
N VAL A 246 -14.40 -0.11 2.32
CA VAL A 246 -14.66 1.23 1.76
C VAL A 246 -15.94 1.84 2.36
N GLN A 247 -17.00 1.04 2.49
CA GLN A 247 -18.27 1.52 3.05
C GLN A 247 -18.15 1.87 4.54
N GLN A 248 -17.41 1.06 5.32
CA GLN A 248 -17.14 1.34 6.73
C GLN A 248 -16.34 2.63 6.90
N LEU A 249 -15.31 2.87 6.09
CA LEU A 249 -14.52 4.10 6.12
C LEU A 249 -15.39 5.33 5.80
N LYS A 250 -16.22 5.26 4.77
CA LYS A 250 -17.18 6.34 4.44
C LYS A 250 -18.17 6.59 5.58
N THR A 251 -18.70 5.54 6.19
CA THR A 251 -19.61 5.65 7.34
C THR A 251 -18.94 6.28 8.56
N ALA A 252 -17.63 6.06 8.73
CA ALA A 252 -16.81 6.70 9.75
C ALA A 252 -16.49 8.18 9.44
N GLY A 253 -16.99 8.72 8.31
CA GLY A 253 -16.79 10.12 7.91
C GLY A 253 -15.47 10.38 7.18
N LEU A 254 -14.76 9.33 6.74
CA LEU A 254 -13.51 9.46 6.00
C LEU A 254 -13.77 9.60 4.51
N SER A 255 -13.02 10.48 3.84
CA SER A 255 -12.98 10.57 2.39
C SER A 255 -12.15 9.40 1.83
N VAL A 256 -12.58 8.84 0.71
CA VAL A 256 -11.88 7.70 0.08
C VAL A 256 -11.60 8.02 -1.37
N SER A 257 -10.34 7.83 -1.79
CA SER A 257 -9.89 7.97 -3.18
C SER A 257 -9.14 6.74 -3.67
N LEU A 258 -9.21 6.50 -4.98
CA LEU A 258 -8.50 5.43 -5.68
C LEU A 258 -7.51 6.05 -6.68
N LEU A 259 -6.21 5.75 -6.53
CA LEU A 259 -5.17 6.17 -7.47
C LEU A 259 -4.55 4.94 -8.12
N SER A 260 -4.52 4.89 -9.47
CA SER A 260 -3.95 3.74 -10.19
C SER A 260 -3.18 4.16 -11.43
N GLY A 261 -2.15 3.40 -11.76
CA GLY A 261 -1.43 3.50 -13.05
C GLY A 261 -2.18 2.85 -14.21
N ASP A 262 -3.25 2.11 -13.94
CA ASP A 262 -3.99 1.36 -14.94
C ASP A 262 -4.83 2.25 -15.85
N ALA A 263 -5.30 1.66 -16.95
CA ALA A 263 -6.18 2.32 -17.91
C ALA A 263 -7.51 2.75 -17.28
N ARG A 264 -8.10 3.82 -17.81
CA ARG A 264 -9.32 4.46 -17.31
C ARG A 264 -10.44 3.46 -17.03
N GLN A 265 -10.75 2.59 -17.99
CA GLN A 265 -11.86 1.63 -17.89
C GLN A 265 -11.72 0.70 -16.68
N ALA A 266 -10.50 0.20 -16.42
CA ALA A 266 -10.20 -0.68 -15.30
C ALA A 266 -10.35 0.01 -13.94
N VAL A 267 -9.93 1.27 -13.84
CA VAL A 267 -10.03 2.04 -12.59
C VAL A 267 -11.47 2.47 -12.33
N GLU A 268 -12.18 2.93 -13.35
CA GLU A 268 -13.57 3.37 -13.29
C GLU A 268 -14.51 2.24 -12.88
N TYR A 269 -14.30 1.04 -13.40
CA TYR A 269 -15.03 -0.14 -12.96
C TYR A 269 -14.78 -0.46 -11.48
N THR A 270 -13.51 -0.55 -11.07
CA THR A 270 -13.16 -0.84 -9.67
C THR A 270 -13.75 0.21 -8.73
N ALA A 271 -13.67 1.48 -9.10
CA ALA A 271 -14.23 2.59 -8.34
C ALA A 271 -15.76 2.45 -8.21
N ARG A 272 -16.46 2.13 -9.29
CA ARG A 272 -17.92 1.92 -9.31
C ARG A 272 -18.33 0.71 -8.46
N GLU A 273 -17.65 -0.42 -8.61
CA GLU A 273 -17.92 -1.63 -7.84
C GLU A 273 -17.73 -1.44 -6.33
N LEU A 274 -16.75 -0.63 -5.94
CA LEU A 274 -16.48 -0.33 -4.54
C LEU A 274 -17.22 0.91 -4.02
N GLY A 275 -17.91 1.64 -4.90
CA GLY A 275 -18.61 2.88 -4.56
C GLY A 275 -17.66 4.04 -4.25
N ILE A 276 -16.46 4.09 -4.83
CA ILE A 276 -15.49 5.19 -4.68
C ILE A 276 -15.79 6.25 -5.74
N GLU A 277 -16.01 7.48 -5.31
CA GLU A 277 -16.39 8.60 -6.21
C GLU A 277 -15.17 9.33 -6.77
N HIS A 278 -14.10 9.41 -5.96
CA HIS A 278 -12.85 10.08 -6.34
C HIS A 278 -11.82 9.05 -6.80
N PHE A 279 -11.50 9.08 -8.09
CA PHE A 279 -10.48 8.18 -8.64
C PHE A 279 -9.65 8.86 -9.73
N ALA A 280 -8.39 8.42 -9.86
CA ALA A 280 -7.49 8.82 -10.94
C ALA A 280 -6.84 7.60 -11.57
N PHE A 281 -6.71 7.63 -12.89
CA PHE A 281 -6.18 6.56 -13.74
C PHE A 281 -4.92 7.01 -14.47
N SER A 282 -4.17 6.08 -15.03
CA SER A 282 -2.92 6.32 -15.77
C SER A 282 -1.92 7.17 -14.98
N GLN A 283 -1.91 7.01 -13.66
CA GLN A 283 -1.07 7.81 -12.76
C GLN A 283 0.33 7.21 -12.65
N SER A 284 1.35 7.99 -12.96
CA SER A 284 2.72 7.68 -12.58
C SER A 284 2.90 7.76 -11.05
N PRO A 285 3.98 7.20 -10.49
CA PRO A 285 4.28 7.37 -9.06
C PRO A 285 4.40 8.85 -8.64
N GLU A 286 4.90 9.70 -9.54
CA GLU A 286 5.02 11.15 -9.30
C GLU A 286 3.64 11.83 -9.27
N ASP A 287 2.74 11.46 -10.18
CA ASP A 287 1.37 11.99 -10.20
C ASP A 287 0.61 11.62 -8.92
N LYS A 288 0.74 10.36 -8.48
CA LYS A 288 0.15 9.91 -7.21
C LYS A 288 0.69 10.70 -6.02
N LEU A 289 2.00 10.95 -5.99
CA LEU A 289 2.62 11.75 -4.93
C LEU A 289 2.12 13.21 -4.95
N ASN A 290 1.98 13.80 -6.13
CA ASN A 290 1.46 15.16 -6.29
C ASN A 290 0.01 15.27 -5.82
N GLU A 291 -0.82 14.24 -6.08
CA GLU A 291 -2.20 14.20 -5.60
C GLU A 291 -2.26 14.12 -4.06
N ILE A 292 -1.41 13.31 -3.43
CA ILE A 292 -1.29 13.27 -1.96
C ILE A 292 -0.92 14.64 -1.41
N ARG A 293 0.10 15.30 -1.99
CA ARG A 293 0.51 16.65 -1.58
C ARG A 293 -0.60 17.69 -1.75
N ARG A 294 -1.40 17.55 -2.81
CA ARG A 294 -2.56 18.42 -3.06
C ARG A 294 -3.61 18.27 -1.96
N LEU A 295 -3.93 17.03 -1.56
CA LEU A 295 -4.85 16.75 -0.47
C LEU A 295 -4.33 17.32 0.86
N GLN A 296 -3.04 17.11 1.17
CA GLN A 296 -2.39 17.65 2.36
C GLN A 296 -2.40 19.19 2.38
N ALA A 297 -2.18 19.84 1.23
CA ALA A 297 -2.23 21.30 1.11
C ALA A 297 -3.65 21.86 1.37
N ASN A 298 -4.69 21.05 1.15
CA ASN A 298 -6.07 21.38 1.49
C ASN A 298 -6.40 21.12 2.97
N GLY A 299 -5.41 20.72 3.79
CA GLY A 299 -5.59 20.48 5.23
C GLY A 299 -6.02 19.05 5.58
N GLU A 300 -6.07 18.14 4.60
CA GLU A 300 -6.37 16.72 4.85
C GLU A 300 -5.18 16.00 5.48
N ILE A 301 -5.47 15.10 6.40
CA ILE A 301 -4.49 14.12 6.92
C ILE A 301 -4.67 12.84 6.13
N VAL A 302 -3.71 12.55 5.27
CA VAL A 302 -3.81 11.50 4.26
C VAL A 302 -3.17 10.21 4.74
N ALA A 303 -3.94 9.12 4.75
CA ALA A 303 -3.43 7.76 4.88
C ALA A 303 -3.41 7.08 3.51
N MET A 304 -2.23 6.60 3.08
CA MET A 304 -2.06 5.85 1.83
C MET A 304 -1.95 4.36 2.10
N VAL A 305 -2.75 3.57 1.38
CA VAL A 305 -2.73 2.10 1.43
C VAL A 305 -2.24 1.56 0.09
N GLY A 306 -1.20 0.73 0.11
CA GLY A 306 -0.58 0.18 -1.10
C GLY A 306 0.18 -1.13 -0.84
N ASP A 307 0.63 -1.80 -1.91
CA ASP A 307 1.38 -3.08 -1.85
C ASP A 307 2.85 -2.94 -1.40
N GLY A 308 3.35 -1.71 -1.30
CA GLY A 308 4.70 -1.40 -0.84
C GLY A 308 5.81 -1.55 -1.89
N VAL A 309 5.60 -2.29 -2.97
CA VAL A 309 6.65 -2.57 -3.97
C VAL A 309 6.74 -1.44 -4.99
N ASN A 310 5.62 -1.12 -5.64
CA ASN A 310 5.58 -0.14 -6.73
C ASN A 310 5.25 1.28 -6.26
N VAL A 311 4.78 1.43 -5.03
CA VAL A 311 4.28 2.71 -4.47
C VAL A 311 5.10 3.22 -3.29
N ALA A 312 6.31 2.69 -3.06
CA ALA A 312 7.17 3.11 -1.94
C ALA A 312 7.42 4.63 -1.86
N PRO A 313 7.72 5.35 -2.97
CA PRO A 313 7.85 6.81 -2.93
C PRO A 313 6.54 7.52 -2.55
N VAL A 314 5.41 6.99 -3.01
CA VAL A 314 4.07 7.53 -2.74
C VAL A 314 3.68 7.32 -1.28
N LEU A 315 3.94 6.11 -0.76
CA LEU A 315 3.74 5.76 0.65
C LEU A 315 4.55 6.69 1.56
N SER A 316 5.80 6.99 1.21
CA SER A 316 6.65 7.87 2.01
C SER A 316 6.19 9.33 2.03
N GLY A 317 5.36 9.75 1.09
CA GLY A 317 4.80 11.11 1.00
C GLY A 317 3.52 11.33 1.79
N ALA A 318 2.83 10.27 2.20
CA ALA A 318 1.60 10.37 2.99
C ALA A 318 1.90 10.60 4.49
N ASP A 319 0.91 11.13 5.24
CA ASP A 319 1.03 11.31 6.68
C ASP A 319 1.07 9.97 7.42
N VAL A 320 0.34 8.99 6.92
CA VAL A 320 0.37 7.59 7.35
C VAL A 320 0.42 6.68 6.14
N SER A 321 1.20 5.61 6.23
CA SER A 321 1.32 4.61 5.17
C SER A 321 0.99 3.23 5.71
N LEU A 322 0.15 2.50 4.98
CA LEU A 322 -0.14 1.09 5.22
C LEU A 322 0.33 0.28 4.02
N ALA A 323 1.36 -0.53 4.23
CA ALA A 323 1.81 -1.48 3.23
C ALA A 323 1.06 -2.81 3.43
N MET A 324 0.44 -3.30 2.35
CA MET A 324 -0.20 -4.61 2.35
C MET A 324 0.87 -5.70 2.28
N GLY A 325 0.83 -6.63 3.23
CA GLY A 325 1.69 -7.82 3.22
C GLY A 325 1.21 -8.87 2.22
N SER A 326 1.09 -8.52 0.95
CA SER A 326 0.78 -9.51 -0.07
C SER A 326 2.05 -10.26 -0.47
N GLY A 327 2.33 -11.35 0.26
CA GLY A 327 3.23 -12.39 -0.27
C GLY A 327 4.72 -12.13 -0.25
N THR A 328 5.25 -11.06 0.26
CA THR A 328 6.60 -11.09 0.80
C THR A 328 6.52 -11.77 2.16
N GLN A 329 6.81 -13.04 2.18
CA GLN A 329 7.19 -13.71 3.42
C GLN A 329 8.32 -12.86 4.01
N LEU A 330 7.93 -12.01 4.97
CA LEU A 330 8.86 -11.40 5.90
C LEU A 330 9.47 -12.51 6.75
#